data_3284582b0293a4d152a4b9a0a78bd86b
#
_entry.id   3284582b0293a4d152a4b9a0a78bd86b
#
_cell.length_a   1.000
_cell.length_b   1.000
_cell.length_c   1.000
_cell.angle_alpha   90.00
_cell.angle_beta   90.00
_cell.angle_gamma   90.00
#
_symmetry.space_group_name_H-M   'P 1'
#
loop_
_entity.id
_entity.type
_entity.pdbx_description
1 polymer ?
#
loop_
_entity_poly.entity_id
_entity_poly.type
_entity_poly.pdbx_seq_one_letter_code
_entity_poly.pdbx_strand_id
1 'polypeptide(L)'
;MPMIDNDELLFKRAEKAILSHKLYLREDMSRKLLDKYVHIPKNKFASVFRNHTGMGFPRYINSLRMERASKMLIENPDFTIESIATDCGMPVAQTFYRLFMAQFGVTPTEYRHQHAK
;
A
#
# COMPACT_ATOMS: atom_id res chain seq x y z
N MET A 1 -10.95 29.80 11.49
CA MET A 1 -10.87 28.40 11.04
C MET A 1 -9.85 28.26 9.95
N PRO A 2 -8.87 27.40 10.12
CA PRO A 2 -7.96 27.15 9.01
C PRO A 2 -8.73 26.49 7.87
N MET A 3 -8.60 27.05 6.68
CA MET A 3 -9.16 26.43 5.48
C MET A 3 -8.30 25.22 5.10
N ILE A 4 -8.96 24.08 4.87
CA ILE A 4 -8.26 22.92 4.37
C ILE A 4 -7.78 23.23 2.95
N ASP A 5 -6.47 23.05 2.70
CA ASP A 5 -5.89 23.17 1.39
C ASP A 5 -6.58 22.21 0.43
N ASN A 6 -6.83 22.66 -0.80
CA ASN A 6 -7.48 21.83 -1.81
C ASN A 6 -6.70 20.52 -2.07
N ASP A 7 -5.37 20.58 -2.08
CA ASP A 7 -4.54 19.39 -2.27
C ASP A 7 -4.64 18.44 -1.06
N GLU A 8 -4.75 18.98 0.16
CA GLU A 8 -4.99 18.16 1.35
C GLU A 8 -6.33 17.44 1.26
N LEU A 9 -7.37 18.13 0.81
CA LEU A 9 -8.70 17.54 0.63
C LEU A 9 -8.67 16.45 -0.44
N LEU A 10 -7.98 16.68 -1.56
CA LEU A 10 -7.80 15.68 -2.60
C LEU A 10 -7.08 14.44 -2.06
N PHE A 11 -6.03 14.66 -1.29
CA PHE A 11 -5.30 13.53 -0.69
C PHE A 11 -6.19 12.74 0.27
N LYS A 12 -6.92 13.42 1.14
CA LYS A 12 -7.80 12.74 2.11
C LYS A 12 -8.88 11.92 1.42
N ARG A 13 -9.45 12.42 0.35
CA ARG A 13 -10.42 11.67 -0.45
C ARG A 13 -9.81 10.46 -1.11
N ALA A 14 -8.60 10.61 -1.64
CA ALA A 14 -7.86 9.51 -2.25
C ALA A 14 -7.51 8.45 -1.21
N GLU A 15 -6.99 8.86 -0.07
CA GLU A 15 -6.65 7.97 1.03
C GLU A 15 -7.88 7.17 1.48
N LYS A 16 -9.00 7.84 1.66
CA LYS A 16 -10.25 7.18 2.05
C LYS A 16 -10.65 6.12 1.03
N ALA A 17 -10.59 6.43 -0.26
CA ALA A 17 -10.93 5.47 -1.31
C ALA A 17 -9.96 4.28 -1.32
N ILE A 18 -8.66 4.57 -1.24
CA ILE A 18 -7.62 3.54 -1.24
C ILE A 18 -7.80 2.57 -0.07
N LEU A 19 -8.08 3.07 1.12
CA LEU A 19 -8.20 2.25 2.32
C LEU A 19 -9.58 1.58 2.45
N SER A 20 -10.67 2.33 2.29
CA SER A 20 -12.01 1.78 2.52
C SER A 20 -12.45 0.81 1.45
N HIS A 21 -12.05 1.00 0.20
CA HIS A 21 -12.33 0.05 -0.89
C HIS A 21 -11.21 -0.96 -1.07
N LYS A 22 -10.17 -0.92 -0.22
CA LYS A 22 -9.01 -1.81 -0.28
C LYS A 22 -8.37 -1.81 -1.67
N LEU A 23 -8.34 -0.65 -2.32
CA LEU A 23 -7.79 -0.54 -3.67
C LEU A 23 -6.31 -0.90 -3.70
N TYR A 24 -5.58 -0.61 -2.61
CA TYR A 24 -4.16 -0.92 -2.53
C TYR A 24 -3.85 -2.41 -2.62
N LEU A 25 -4.83 -3.28 -2.35
CA LEU A 25 -4.66 -4.74 -2.44
C LEU A 25 -4.93 -5.28 -3.84
N ARG A 26 -5.45 -4.46 -4.74
CA ARG A 26 -5.69 -4.89 -6.11
C ARG A 26 -4.38 -4.88 -6.90
N GLU A 27 -4.16 -5.94 -7.66
CA GLU A 27 -2.98 -6.04 -8.52
C GLU A 27 -2.94 -4.91 -9.55
N ASP A 28 -4.11 -4.51 -10.07
CA ASP A 28 -4.25 -3.46 -11.07
C ASP A 28 -4.31 -2.05 -10.48
N MET A 29 -3.90 -1.88 -9.22
CA MET A 29 -3.91 -0.55 -8.59
C MET A 29 -3.05 0.44 -9.37
N SER A 30 -3.65 1.56 -9.75
CA SER A 30 -3.02 2.57 -10.59
C SER A 30 -3.74 3.90 -10.41
N ARG A 31 -3.15 4.96 -10.95
CA ARG A 31 -3.81 6.27 -11.02
C ARG A 31 -5.13 6.17 -11.78
N LYS A 32 -5.15 5.38 -12.85
CA LYS A 32 -6.36 5.18 -13.67
C LYS A 32 -7.49 4.54 -12.86
N LEU A 33 -7.15 3.55 -12.04
CA LEU A 33 -8.14 2.92 -11.17
C LEU A 33 -8.65 3.88 -10.11
N LEU A 34 -7.73 4.62 -9.48
CA LEU A 34 -8.08 5.59 -8.45
C LEU A 34 -9.00 6.69 -9.01
N ASP A 35 -8.78 7.10 -10.26
CA ASP A 35 -9.56 8.14 -10.92
C ASP A 35 -11.06 7.81 -10.98
N LYS A 36 -11.41 6.55 -10.94
CA LYS A 36 -12.82 6.12 -10.91
C LYS A 36 -13.50 6.45 -9.58
N TYR A 37 -12.75 6.70 -8.56
CA TYR A 37 -13.25 7.01 -7.21
C TYR A 37 -13.03 8.48 -6.84
N VAL A 38 -11.87 9.01 -7.14
CA VAL A 38 -11.48 10.38 -6.84
C VAL A 38 -10.66 10.92 -7.99
N HIS A 39 -11.14 11.99 -8.61
CA HIS A 39 -10.40 12.63 -9.68
C HIS A 39 -9.36 13.59 -9.10
N ILE A 40 -8.09 13.35 -9.38
CA ILE A 40 -6.99 14.27 -9.06
C ILE A 40 -6.42 14.74 -10.40
N PRO A 41 -6.35 16.06 -10.64
CA PRO A 41 -5.78 16.55 -11.89
C PRO A 41 -4.39 15.95 -12.14
N LYS A 42 -4.14 15.58 -13.39
CA LYS A 42 -2.90 14.89 -13.77
C LYS A 42 -1.65 15.65 -13.32
N ASN A 43 -1.66 16.98 -13.46
CA ASN A 43 -0.53 17.83 -13.09
C ASN A 43 -0.32 17.95 -11.57
N LYS A 44 -1.27 17.53 -10.77
CA LYS A 44 -1.19 17.58 -9.30
C LYS A 44 -0.95 16.22 -8.66
N PHE A 45 -1.18 15.14 -9.40
CA PHE A 45 -1.19 13.79 -8.85
C PHE A 45 0.10 13.46 -8.08
N ALA A 46 1.24 13.64 -8.70
CA ALA A 46 2.53 13.32 -8.08
C ALA A 46 2.79 14.16 -6.82
N SER A 47 2.55 15.46 -6.89
CA SER A 47 2.82 16.35 -5.76
C SER A 47 1.85 16.14 -4.61
N VAL A 48 0.59 15.79 -4.88
CA VAL A 48 -0.40 15.51 -3.84
C VAL A 48 0.09 14.34 -2.96
N PHE A 49 0.53 13.25 -3.56
CA PHE A 49 1.02 12.11 -2.79
C PHE A 49 2.34 12.40 -2.11
N ARG A 50 3.29 12.99 -2.82
CA ARG A 50 4.61 13.27 -2.25
C ARG A 50 4.53 14.24 -1.07
N ASN A 51 3.72 15.28 -1.19
CA ASN A 51 3.61 16.29 -0.14
C ASN A 51 2.91 15.78 1.12
N HIS A 52 2.01 14.79 0.98
CA HIS A 52 1.22 14.29 2.11
C HIS A 52 1.71 12.97 2.68
N THR A 53 2.52 12.22 1.95
CA THR A 53 3.05 10.94 2.44
C THR A 53 4.58 10.92 2.55
N GLY A 54 5.25 11.89 1.95
CA GLY A 54 6.71 11.90 1.85
C GLY A 54 7.24 10.94 0.79
N MET A 55 6.36 10.28 0.03
CA MET A 55 6.78 9.32 -1.00
C MET A 55 5.87 9.41 -2.22
N GLY A 56 6.36 8.93 -3.36
CA GLY A 56 5.55 8.88 -4.59
C GLY A 56 4.41 7.86 -4.45
N PHE A 57 3.43 7.99 -5.32
CA PHE A 57 2.23 7.13 -5.29
C PHE A 57 2.56 5.63 -5.31
N PRO A 58 3.42 5.11 -6.22
CA PRO A 58 3.71 3.68 -6.23
C PRO A 58 4.32 3.19 -4.92
N ARG A 59 5.23 3.96 -4.35
CA ARG A 59 5.87 3.61 -3.08
C ARG A 59 4.88 3.63 -1.92
N TYR A 60 3.98 4.61 -1.91
CA TYR A 60 2.92 4.70 -0.93
C TYR A 60 2.03 3.45 -0.96
N ILE A 61 1.57 3.05 -2.15
CA ILE A 61 0.75 1.84 -2.31
C ILE A 61 1.50 0.60 -1.85
N ASN A 62 2.77 0.47 -2.24
CA ASN A 62 3.57 -0.68 -1.83
C ASN A 62 3.78 -0.73 -0.32
N SER A 63 3.95 0.43 0.33
CA SER A 63 4.09 0.47 1.79
C SER A 63 2.83 -0.03 2.50
N LEU A 64 1.65 0.30 1.99
CA LEU A 64 0.38 -0.19 2.52
C LEU A 64 0.24 -1.70 2.34
N ARG A 65 0.65 -2.20 1.16
CA ARG A 65 0.63 -3.63 0.87
C ARG A 65 1.53 -4.41 1.82
N MET A 66 2.73 -3.90 2.08
CA MET A 66 3.68 -4.56 2.98
C MET A 66 3.20 -4.54 4.43
N GLU A 67 2.57 -3.45 4.87
CA GLU A 67 1.96 -3.41 6.19
C GLU A 67 0.86 -4.46 6.34
N ARG A 68 0.00 -4.59 5.33
CA ARG A 68 -1.05 -5.61 5.35
C ARG A 68 -0.44 -7.00 5.38
N ALA A 69 0.60 -7.23 4.57
CA ALA A 69 1.30 -8.52 4.53
C ALA A 69 1.90 -8.87 5.89
N SER A 70 2.49 -7.92 6.58
CA SER A 70 3.09 -8.16 7.91
C SER A 70 2.05 -8.64 8.91
N LYS A 71 0.84 -8.10 8.85
CA LYS A 71 -0.26 -8.54 9.72
C LYS A 71 -0.75 -9.92 9.34
N MET A 72 -0.89 -10.20 8.04
CA MET A 72 -1.34 -11.51 7.57
C MET A 72 -0.38 -12.63 7.92
N LEU A 73 0.92 -12.35 7.92
CA LEU A 73 1.94 -13.33 8.30
C LEU A 73 1.74 -13.85 9.72
N ILE A 74 1.27 -12.99 10.61
CA ILE A 74 1.04 -13.31 12.02
C ILE A 74 -0.36 -13.88 12.25
N GLU A 75 -1.36 -13.23 11.65
CA GLU A 75 -2.78 -13.60 11.85
C GLU A 75 -3.14 -14.93 11.15
N ASN A 76 -2.42 -15.26 10.08
CA ASN A 76 -2.70 -16.45 9.26
C ASN A 76 -1.44 -17.30 9.12
N PRO A 77 -0.99 -17.97 10.19
CA PRO A 77 0.27 -18.72 10.18
C PRO A 77 0.28 -19.89 9.19
N ASP A 78 -0.89 -20.38 8.78
CA ASP A 78 -1.01 -21.48 7.83
C ASP A 78 -0.99 -21.01 6.36
N PHE A 79 -1.07 -19.70 6.12
CA PHE A 79 -1.02 -19.17 4.76
C PHE A 79 0.42 -19.20 4.26
N THR A 80 0.61 -19.60 3.00
CA THR A 80 1.94 -19.54 2.39
C THR A 80 2.33 -18.08 2.14
N ILE A 81 3.65 -17.85 2.08
CA ILE A 81 4.16 -16.51 1.76
C ILE A 81 3.64 -16.05 0.40
N GLU A 82 3.62 -16.98 -0.59
CA GLU A 82 3.15 -16.70 -1.94
C GLU A 82 1.68 -16.31 -1.98
N SER A 83 0.85 -16.98 -1.18
CA SER A 83 -0.59 -16.64 -1.13
C SER A 83 -0.81 -15.27 -0.49
N ILE A 84 -0.03 -14.92 0.53
CA ILE A 84 -0.09 -13.60 1.16
C ILE A 84 0.33 -12.52 0.17
N ALA A 85 1.41 -12.75 -0.58
CA ALA A 85 1.87 -11.82 -1.60
C ALA A 85 0.78 -11.55 -2.64
N THR A 86 0.13 -12.60 -3.13
CA THR A 86 -0.96 -12.50 -4.10
C THR A 86 -2.14 -11.72 -3.51
N ASP A 87 -2.54 -12.02 -2.28
CA ASP A 87 -3.64 -11.34 -1.60
C ASP A 87 -3.35 -9.86 -1.36
N CYS A 88 -2.07 -9.49 -1.31
CA CYS A 88 -1.65 -8.10 -1.17
C CYS A 88 -1.41 -7.41 -2.52
N GLY A 89 -1.82 -8.01 -3.63
CA GLY A 89 -1.71 -7.42 -4.94
C GLY A 89 -0.34 -7.58 -5.60
N MET A 90 0.50 -8.48 -5.09
CA MET A 90 1.86 -8.72 -5.57
C MET A 90 2.10 -10.19 -5.89
N PRO A 91 1.66 -10.66 -7.06
CA PRO A 91 1.80 -12.08 -7.40
C PRO A 91 3.24 -12.51 -7.72
N VAL A 92 4.15 -11.56 -7.96
CA VAL A 92 5.56 -11.87 -8.23
C VAL A 92 6.31 -11.96 -6.91
N ALA A 93 6.63 -13.18 -6.49
CA ALA A 93 7.22 -13.45 -5.18
C ALA A 93 8.54 -12.68 -4.95
N GLN A 94 9.42 -12.64 -5.94
CA GLN A 94 10.71 -11.95 -5.82
C GLN A 94 10.55 -10.47 -5.51
N THR A 95 9.60 -9.80 -6.17
CA THR A 95 9.30 -8.39 -5.92
C THR A 95 8.76 -8.21 -4.50
N PHE A 96 7.88 -9.09 -4.07
CA PHE A 96 7.33 -9.08 -2.72
C PHE A 96 8.42 -9.22 -1.66
N TYR A 97 9.30 -10.22 -1.80
CA TYR A 97 10.40 -10.43 -0.86
C TYR A 97 11.31 -9.21 -0.77
N ARG A 98 11.67 -8.64 -1.90
CA ARG A 98 12.54 -7.46 -1.96
C ARG A 98 11.94 -6.27 -1.23
N LEU A 99 10.66 -5.99 -1.50
CA LEU A 99 9.96 -4.85 -0.88
C LEU A 99 9.73 -5.07 0.61
N PHE A 100 9.40 -6.30 1.00
CA PHE A 100 9.22 -6.63 2.41
C PHE A 100 10.52 -6.45 3.20
N MET A 101 11.61 -7.00 2.68
CA MET A 101 12.94 -6.85 3.28
C MET A 101 13.34 -5.37 3.40
N ALA A 102 13.06 -4.57 2.36
CA ALA A 102 13.38 -3.14 2.37
C ALA A 102 12.62 -2.40 3.48
N GLN A 103 11.38 -2.78 3.74
CA GLN A 103 10.53 -2.07 4.72
C GLN A 103 10.74 -2.57 6.14
N PHE A 104 10.92 -3.87 6.33
CA PHE A 104 10.98 -4.48 7.67
C PHE A 104 12.38 -4.97 8.08
N GLY A 105 13.33 -4.97 7.16
CA GLY A 105 14.71 -5.38 7.48
C GLY A 105 14.94 -6.88 7.60
N VAL A 106 13.90 -7.68 7.45
CA VAL A 106 13.97 -9.15 7.51
C VAL A 106 13.07 -9.74 6.43
N THR A 107 13.26 -11.02 6.11
CA THR A 107 12.40 -11.71 5.15
C THR A 107 11.01 -11.96 5.75
N PRO A 108 9.99 -12.19 4.92
CA PRO A 108 8.67 -12.56 5.43
C PRO A 108 8.70 -13.79 6.33
N THR A 109 9.49 -14.80 6.00
CA THR A 109 9.63 -16.01 6.81
C THR A 109 10.26 -15.70 8.16
N GLU A 110 11.33 -14.91 8.19
CA GLU A 110 11.97 -14.49 9.42
C GLU A 110 11.03 -13.65 10.28
N TYR A 111 10.28 -12.75 9.65
CA TYR A 111 9.31 -11.90 10.34
C TYR A 111 8.24 -12.76 11.05
N ARG A 112 7.67 -13.70 10.32
CA ARG A 112 6.68 -14.64 10.88
C ARG A 112 7.25 -15.39 12.07
N HIS A 113 8.48 -15.88 11.94
CA HIS A 113 9.15 -16.66 12.97
C HIS A 113 9.41 -15.82 14.23
N GLN A 114 9.88 -14.59 14.05
CA GLN A 114 10.18 -13.66 15.16
C GLN A 114 8.94 -13.25 15.93
N HIS A 115 7.78 -13.22 15.26
CA HIS A 115 6.52 -12.78 15.87
C HIS A 115 5.56 -13.96 16.18
N ALA A 116 6.01 -15.20 16.01
CA ALA A 116 5.23 -16.37 16.37
C ALA A 116 5.06 -16.43 17.89
N LYS A 117 3.85 -16.78 18.31
CA LYS A 117 3.54 -16.95 19.74
C LYS A 117 3.76 -18.38 20.19
#